data_3185d8d96a22e2fe9c27136e049ce533
#
_entry.id   3185d8d96a22e2fe9c27136e049ce533
#
_cell.length_a   1.000
_cell.length_b   1.000
_cell.length_c   1.000
_cell.angle_alpha   90.00
_cell.angle_beta   90.00
_cell.angle_gamma   90.00
#
_symmetry.space_group_name_H-M   'P 1'
#
loop_
_entity.id
_entity.type
_entity.pdbx_description
1 polymer ?
#
loop_
_entity_poly.entity_id
_entity_poly.type
_entity_poly.pdbx_seq_one_letter_code
_entity_poly.pdbx_strand_id
1 'polypeptide(L)'
;YERNWERVHEDVKIIGRALTAAYLPVRPDVEKNILERGKKEGREGRHLHWPINMLSMGDVYVADNQGREGSLIGDNLANAIYKKSGNGVVFNGFARDIDGLAEIKGFNAFVRGFAPQFLQGVILMGLNTPISVGKAVVLPGDLVIAGRAGVVFIPAHMAELVISTAEFIASRDRFGHAMIADGQFNAGQLDAQWDENVREAYMDWLKTQPNEKQISRAELDQFLSKRTW
;
A
#
# COMPACT_ATOMS: atom_id res chain seq x y z
N TYR A 1 8.63 -10.56 -4.57
CA TYR A 1 8.71 -9.43 -5.49
C TYR A 1 8.08 -9.79 -6.83
N GLU A 2 7.25 -8.92 -7.36
CA GLU A 2 6.58 -9.08 -8.64
C GLU A 2 6.79 -7.82 -9.48
N ARG A 3 7.13 -8.01 -10.75
CA ARG A 3 7.35 -6.92 -11.71
C ARG A 3 6.06 -6.60 -12.47
N ASN A 4 6.14 -5.60 -13.37
CA ASN A 4 5.06 -5.18 -14.27
C ASN A 4 3.87 -4.56 -13.51
N TRP A 5 4.19 -3.56 -12.69
CA TRP A 5 3.23 -2.64 -12.10
C TRP A 5 3.53 -1.24 -12.60
N GLU A 6 2.49 -0.57 -13.05
CA GLU A 6 2.52 0.82 -13.50
C GLU A 6 1.85 1.72 -12.46
N ARG A 7 2.16 3.00 -12.50
CA ARG A 7 1.56 4.01 -11.64
C ARG A 7 1.37 5.32 -12.40
N VAL A 8 0.45 6.15 -11.93
CA VAL A 8 0.16 7.46 -12.54
C VAL A 8 1.26 8.46 -12.16
N HIS A 9 1.65 8.49 -10.89
CA HIS A 9 2.64 9.44 -10.35
C HIS A 9 3.81 8.71 -9.69
N GLU A 10 5.04 9.18 -9.98
CA GLU A 10 6.25 8.62 -9.38
C GLU A 10 6.36 8.93 -7.87
N ASP A 11 5.99 10.13 -7.46
CA ASP A 11 6.27 10.66 -6.12
C ASP A 11 5.04 10.69 -5.19
N VAL A 12 3.85 10.38 -5.69
CA VAL A 12 2.64 10.32 -4.87
C VAL A 12 2.55 8.96 -4.18
N LYS A 13 2.63 8.97 -2.85
CA LYS A 13 2.46 7.78 -2.00
C LYS A 13 0.98 7.60 -1.64
N ILE A 14 0.57 6.35 -1.52
CA ILE A 14 -0.73 5.95 -0.98
C ILE A 14 -0.48 5.26 0.36
N ILE A 15 -1.16 5.70 1.41
CA ILE A 15 -1.09 5.07 2.74
C ILE A 15 -2.50 5.00 3.30
N GLY A 16 -2.96 3.80 3.64
CA GLY A 16 -4.31 3.63 4.19
C GLY A 16 -4.66 2.19 4.48
N ARG A 17 -5.95 1.93 4.70
CA ARG A 17 -6.48 0.60 4.98
C ARG A 17 -7.10 -0.01 3.73
N ALA A 18 -6.86 -1.28 3.49
CA ALA A 18 -7.40 -1.98 2.36
C ALA A 18 -8.93 -2.16 2.47
N LEU A 19 -9.69 -1.55 1.57
CA LEU A 19 -11.04 -2.01 1.22
C LEU A 19 -10.89 -2.91 0.00
N THR A 20 -11.20 -4.20 0.15
CA THR A 20 -10.91 -5.22 -0.87
C THR A 20 -12.12 -5.57 -1.72
N ALA A 21 -11.89 -5.81 -3.01
CA ALA A 21 -12.92 -6.30 -3.94
C ALA A 21 -12.36 -7.37 -4.88
N ALA A 22 -13.09 -8.46 -5.03
CA ALA A 22 -12.80 -9.55 -5.95
C ALA A 22 -13.75 -9.57 -7.13
N TYR A 23 -13.21 -9.59 -8.33
CA TYR A 23 -13.98 -9.71 -9.58
C TYR A 23 -13.64 -11.03 -10.26
N LEU A 24 -14.68 -11.76 -10.66
CA LEU A 24 -14.55 -13.01 -11.41
C LEU A 24 -15.27 -12.91 -12.75
N PRO A 25 -15.00 -13.83 -13.69
CA PRO A 25 -15.77 -13.91 -14.93
C PRO A 25 -17.26 -14.00 -14.64
N VAL A 26 -18.04 -13.27 -15.43
CA VAL A 26 -19.49 -13.27 -15.29
C VAL A 26 -20.05 -14.68 -15.56
N ARG A 27 -20.96 -15.08 -14.69
CA ARG A 27 -21.83 -16.24 -14.87
C ARG A 27 -23.26 -15.75 -14.74
N PRO A 28 -24.08 -15.86 -15.80
CA PRO A 28 -25.38 -15.16 -15.89
C PRO A 28 -26.36 -15.43 -14.74
N ASP A 29 -26.41 -16.67 -14.25
CA ASP A 29 -27.25 -17.05 -13.11
C ASP A 29 -26.79 -16.39 -11.80
N VAL A 30 -25.49 -16.30 -11.59
CA VAL A 30 -24.89 -15.64 -10.42
C VAL A 30 -25.05 -14.12 -10.52
N GLU A 31 -24.79 -13.55 -11.69
CA GLU A 31 -24.94 -12.12 -11.93
C GLU A 31 -26.34 -11.64 -11.61
N LYS A 32 -27.37 -12.33 -12.10
CA LYS A 32 -28.76 -12.02 -11.81
C LYS A 32 -29.02 -11.95 -10.31
N ASN A 33 -28.59 -12.98 -9.57
CA ASN A 33 -28.79 -13.06 -8.13
C ASN A 33 -28.07 -11.92 -7.38
N ILE A 34 -26.83 -11.58 -7.78
CA ILE A 34 -26.06 -10.49 -7.16
C ILE A 34 -26.75 -9.14 -7.42
N LEU A 35 -27.18 -8.88 -8.64
CA LEU A 35 -27.84 -7.61 -8.99
C LEU A 35 -29.20 -7.48 -8.28
N GLU A 36 -30.01 -8.56 -8.21
CA GLU A 36 -31.26 -8.57 -7.46
C GLU A 36 -31.05 -8.33 -5.97
N ARG A 37 -30.03 -8.97 -5.39
CA ARG A 37 -29.64 -8.75 -3.98
C ARG A 37 -29.20 -7.31 -3.76
N GLY A 38 -28.32 -6.77 -4.61
CA GLY A 38 -27.87 -5.38 -4.50
C GLY A 38 -29.06 -4.40 -4.55
N LYS A 39 -30.02 -4.64 -5.43
CA LYS A 39 -31.24 -3.83 -5.50
C LYS A 39 -32.08 -3.92 -4.22
N LYS A 40 -32.24 -5.11 -3.64
CA LYS A 40 -32.94 -5.31 -2.36
C LYS A 40 -32.24 -4.63 -1.19
N GLU A 41 -30.90 -4.59 -1.22
CA GLU A 41 -30.07 -3.91 -0.22
C GLU A 41 -29.95 -2.38 -0.46
N GLY A 42 -30.62 -1.84 -1.47
CA GLY A 42 -30.58 -0.42 -1.80
C GLY A 42 -29.24 0.06 -2.35
N ARG A 43 -28.44 -0.84 -2.92
CA ARG A 43 -27.14 -0.46 -3.51
C ARG A 43 -27.34 0.32 -4.80
N GLU A 44 -26.76 1.47 -4.86
CA GLU A 44 -26.84 2.36 -6.02
C GLU A 44 -25.80 2.01 -7.10
N GLY A 45 -26.20 2.18 -8.35
CA GLY A 45 -25.33 1.99 -9.51
C GLY A 45 -25.11 0.50 -9.85
N ARG A 46 -24.14 0.28 -10.74
CA ARG A 46 -23.69 -1.08 -11.11
C ARG A 46 -22.79 -1.66 -10.02
N HIS A 47 -22.64 -2.98 -9.98
CA HIS A 47 -21.78 -3.65 -9.00
C HIS A 47 -20.33 -3.11 -8.93
N LEU A 48 -19.80 -2.52 -10.01
CA LEU A 48 -18.49 -1.86 -10.03
C LEU A 48 -18.43 -0.59 -9.17
N HIS A 49 -19.57 0.06 -8.90
CA HIS A 49 -19.65 1.25 -8.05
C HIS A 49 -19.76 0.91 -6.56
N TRP A 50 -20.23 -0.29 -6.21
CA TRP A 50 -20.51 -0.65 -4.83
C TRP A 50 -19.28 -0.57 -3.90
N PRO A 51 -18.09 -1.06 -4.29
CA PRO A 51 -16.88 -0.86 -3.47
C PRO A 51 -16.58 0.62 -3.25
N ILE A 52 -16.72 1.44 -4.30
CA ILE A 52 -16.46 2.89 -4.22
C ILE A 52 -17.41 3.56 -3.22
N ASN A 53 -18.69 3.16 -3.23
CA ASN A 53 -19.69 3.70 -2.30
C ASN A 53 -19.42 3.34 -0.84
N MET A 54 -18.66 2.28 -0.57
CA MET A 54 -18.28 1.85 0.79
C MET A 54 -17.00 2.49 1.32
N LEU A 55 -16.23 3.15 0.48
CA LEU A 55 -14.99 3.82 0.91
C LEU A 55 -15.26 4.88 1.96
N SER A 56 -14.37 4.94 2.93
CA SER A 56 -14.27 5.96 3.96
C SER A 56 -12.90 6.65 3.91
N MET A 57 -12.78 7.81 4.56
CA MET A 57 -11.50 8.52 4.64
C MET A 57 -10.40 7.62 5.20
N GLY A 58 -9.25 7.60 4.53
CA GLY A 58 -8.12 6.77 4.88
C GLY A 58 -8.15 5.34 4.29
N ASP A 59 -9.19 4.95 3.54
CA ASP A 59 -9.19 3.66 2.86
C ASP A 59 -8.42 3.73 1.53
N VAL A 60 -7.84 2.62 1.14
CA VAL A 60 -7.27 2.37 -0.19
C VAL A 60 -8.14 1.32 -0.87
N TYR A 61 -8.63 1.62 -2.06
CA TYR A 61 -9.39 0.64 -2.82
C TYR A 61 -8.44 -0.38 -3.46
N VAL A 62 -8.51 -1.62 -2.99
CA VAL A 62 -7.67 -2.73 -3.47
C VAL A 62 -8.54 -3.75 -4.19
N ALA A 63 -8.26 -4.02 -5.46
CA ALA A 63 -9.08 -4.93 -6.24
C ALA A 63 -8.27 -5.98 -6.98
N ASP A 64 -8.85 -7.18 -7.07
CA ASP A 64 -8.37 -8.26 -7.91
C ASP A 64 -9.40 -8.57 -9.00
N ASN A 65 -8.99 -8.41 -10.26
CA ASN A 65 -9.72 -8.90 -11.43
C ASN A 65 -8.91 -9.96 -12.19
N GLN A 66 -7.95 -10.60 -11.50
CA GLN A 66 -7.10 -11.65 -12.06
C GLN A 66 -6.22 -11.17 -13.24
N GLY A 67 -5.87 -9.88 -13.28
CA GLY A 67 -5.08 -9.30 -14.35
C GLY A 67 -5.77 -9.26 -15.71
N ARG A 68 -7.11 -9.39 -15.75
CA ARG A 68 -7.88 -9.34 -17.00
C ARG A 68 -7.79 -7.98 -17.63
N GLU A 69 -7.68 -7.96 -18.94
CA GLU A 69 -7.69 -6.74 -19.73
C GLU A 69 -9.02 -5.99 -19.60
N GLY A 70 -8.93 -4.67 -19.70
CA GLY A 70 -10.04 -3.76 -19.47
C GLY A 70 -9.96 -3.04 -18.13
N SER A 71 -10.29 -1.76 -18.17
CA SER A 71 -10.12 -0.85 -17.04
C SER A 71 -11.26 -0.96 -16.03
N LEU A 72 -10.90 -1.11 -14.76
CA LEU A 72 -11.84 -1.03 -13.61
C LEU A 72 -12.33 0.40 -13.39
N ILE A 73 -11.45 1.38 -13.56
CA ILE A 73 -11.77 2.79 -13.38
C ILE A 73 -11.23 3.65 -14.53
N GLY A 74 -11.87 4.79 -14.71
CA GLY A 74 -11.36 5.96 -15.40
C GLY A 74 -11.36 7.15 -14.44
N ASP A 75 -11.13 8.35 -14.96
CA ASP A 75 -10.99 9.60 -14.21
C ASP A 75 -12.20 9.95 -13.32
N ASN A 76 -13.42 9.79 -13.82
CA ASN A 76 -14.65 10.06 -13.05
C ASN A 76 -14.74 9.19 -11.78
N LEU A 77 -14.48 7.89 -11.90
CA LEU A 77 -14.50 6.98 -10.73
C LEU A 77 -13.31 7.24 -9.82
N ALA A 78 -12.15 7.59 -10.36
CA ALA A 78 -10.98 7.97 -9.58
C ALA A 78 -11.23 9.23 -8.74
N ASN A 79 -11.89 10.25 -9.32
CA ASN A 79 -12.33 11.43 -8.57
C ASN A 79 -13.28 11.08 -7.43
N ALA A 80 -14.26 10.17 -7.68
CA ALA A 80 -15.17 9.71 -6.63
C ALA A 80 -14.45 8.94 -5.52
N ILE A 81 -13.49 8.08 -5.87
CA ILE A 81 -12.64 7.36 -4.91
C ILE A 81 -11.84 8.34 -4.08
N TYR A 82 -11.13 9.28 -4.72
CA TYR A 82 -10.30 10.25 -4.02
C TYR A 82 -11.11 11.15 -3.08
N LYS A 83 -12.27 11.62 -3.54
CA LYS A 83 -13.18 12.44 -2.72
C LYS A 83 -13.63 11.71 -1.44
N LYS A 84 -13.86 10.40 -1.51
CA LYS A 84 -14.32 9.60 -0.38
C LYS A 84 -13.20 9.17 0.56
N SER A 85 -12.07 8.75 0.00
CA SER A 85 -11.00 8.12 0.75
C SER A 85 -9.80 9.02 1.03
N GLY A 86 -9.61 10.07 0.25
CA GLY A 86 -8.38 10.86 0.26
C GLY A 86 -7.17 10.06 -0.26
N ASN A 87 -7.40 8.92 -0.91
CA ASN A 87 -6.39 7.98 -1.35
C ASN A 87 -6.62 7.52 -2.79
N GLY A 88 -5.70 6.67 -3.25
CA GLY A 88 -5.75 6.05 -4.56
C GLY A 88 -6.16 4.57 -4.53
N VAL A 89 -5.65 3.83 -5.50
CA VAL A 89 -6.03 2.44 -5.74
C VAL A 89 -4.83 1.53 -5.95
N VAL A 90 -5.02 0.24 -5.63
CA VAL A 90 -4.08 -0.84 -5.99
C VAL A 90 -4.88 -1.95 -6.67
N PHE A 91 -4.71 -2.13 -7.97
CA PHE A 91 -5.49 -3.10 -8.74
C PHE A 91 -4.61 -4.16 -9.40
N ASN A 92 -4.90 -5.41 -9.14
CA ASN A 92 -4.44 -6.50 -10.00
C ASN A 92 -5.29 -6.51 -11.29
N GLY A 93 -5.19 -5.43 -12.05
CA GLY A 93 -6.00 -5.08 -13.21
C GLY A 93 -5.56 -3.76 -13.83
N PHE A 94 -6.39 -3.17 -14.65
CA PHE A 94 -6.07 -1.99 -15.46
C PHE A 94 -6.93 -0.78 -15.09
N ALA A 95 -6.39 0.40 -15.39
CA ALA A 95 -7.12 1.67 -15.37
C ALA A 95 -7.09 2.32 -16.76
N ARG A 96 -7.85 3.41 -16.97
CA ARG A 96 -7.84 4.21 -18.19
C ARG A 96 -7.82 5.71 -17.86
N ASP A 97 -7.85 6.53 -18.90
CA ASP A 97 -7.93 7.99 -18.81
C ASP A 97 -6.72 8.57 -18.02
N ILE A 98 -5.51 8.10 -18.38
CA ILE A 98 -4.27 8.36 -17.62
C ILE A 98 -4.03 9.86 -17.42
N ASP A 99 -4.32 10.70 -18.40
CA ASP A 99 -4.16 12.15 -18.30
C ASP A 99 -5.13 12.72 -17.25
N GLY A 100 -6.39 12.29 -17.27
CA GLY A 100 -7.37 12.69 -16.27
C GLY A 100 -7.07 12.18 -14.85
N LEU A 101 -6.48 10.96 -14.75
CA LEU A 101 -6.00 10.46 -13.45
C LEU A 101 -4.85 11.32 -12.92
N ALA A 102 -3.96 11.79 -13.79
CA ALA A 102 -2.80 12.60 -13.42
C ALA A 102 -3.19 14.02 -12.95
N GLU A 103 -4.35 14.52 -13.34
CA GLU A 103 -4.88 15.80 -12.85
C GLU A 103 -5.37 15.76 -11.39
N ILE A 104 -5.66 14.57 -10.85
CA ILE A 104 -6.15 14.41 -9.48
C ILE A 104 -4.98 14.48 -8.49
N LYS A 105 -4.71 15.67 -7.97
CA LYS A 105 -3.62 15.89 -7.00
C LYS A 105 -3.77 15.03 -5.76
N GLY A 106 -2.74 14.22 -5.45
CA GLY A 106 -2.73 13.32 -4.29
C GLY A 106 -3.33 11.94 -4.54
N PHE A 107 -3.99 11.71 -5.67
CA PHE A 107 -4.39 10.39 -6.12
C PHE A 107 -3.23 9.64 -6.77
N ASN A 108 -3.18 8.34 -6.64
CA ASN A 108 -2.33 7.49 -7.46
C ASN A 108 -3.03 6.15 -7.73
N ALA A 109 -2.72 5.53 -8.84
CA ALA A 109 -3.15 4.20 -9.19
C ALA A 109 -1.93 3.30 -9.41
N PHE A 110 -1.87 2.21 -8.65
CA PHE A 110 -0.91 1.13 -8.85
C PHE A 110 -1.65 -0.02 -9.54
N VAL A 111 -1.32 -0.26 -10.81
CA VAL A 111 -2.09 -1.13 -11.70
C VAL A 111 -1.17 -2.02 -12.54
N ARG A 112 -1.73 -3.02 -13.21
CA ARG A 112 -0.99 -3.85 -14.18
C ARG A 112 -0.68 -3.12 -15.46
N GLY A 113 -1.41 -2.04 -15.75
CA GLY A 113 -1.25 -1.22 -16.94
C GLY A 113 -2.47 -0.36 -17.18
N PHE A 114 -2.44 0.33 -18.32
CA PHE A 114 -3.53 1.19 -18.77
C PHE A 114 -4.14 0.62 -20.06
N ALA A 115 -5.46 0.52 -20.07
CA ALA A 115 -6.22 0.02 -21.23
C ALA A 115 -7.41 0.94 -21.50
N PRO A 116 -7.61 1.41 -22.76
CA PRO A 116 -8.67 2.37 -23.07
C PRO A 116 -10.08 1.78 -22.94
N GLN A 117 -10.21 0.48 -23.08
CA GLN A 117 -11.49 -0.21 -23.01
C GLN A 117 -11.97 -0.40 -21.57
N PHE A 118 -13.26 -0.26 -21.36
CA PHE A 118 -13.92 -0.55 -20.10
C PHE A 118 -13.97 -2.07 -19.85
N LEU A 119 -13.75 -2.48 -18.58
CA LEU A 119 -13.81 -3.88 -18.18
C LEU A 119 -15.23 -4.44 -18.36
N GLN A 120 -15.33 -5.53 -19.10
CA GLN A 120 -16.59 -6.25 -19.38
C GLN A 120 -16.45 -7.73 -18.97
N GLY A 121 -17.59 -8.40 -18.90
CA GLY A 121 -17.62 -9.84 -18.65
C GLY A 121 -17.13 -10.26 -17.26
N VAL A 122 -17.17 -9.35 -16.29
CA VAL A 122 -16.87 -9.65 -14.89
C VAL A 122 -18.00 -9.26 -13.96
N ILE A 123 -18.04 -9.89 -12.81
CA ILE A 123 -19.00 -9.63 -11.73
C ILE A 123 -18.26 -9.49 -10.40
N LEU A 124 -18.69 -8.56 -9.55
CA LEU A 124 -18.21 -8.43 -8.18
C LEU A 124 -18.66 -9.64 -7.35
N MET A 125 -17.74 -10.50 -6.98
CA MET A 125 -18.00 -11.72 -6.22
C MET A 125 -17.68 -11.59 -4.74
N GLY A 126 -16.72 -10.73 -4.40
CA GLY A 126 -16.31 -10.48 -3.02
C GLY A 126 -16.15 -9.01 -2.75
N LEU A 127 -16.67 -8.55 -1.62
CA LEU A 127 -16.53 -7.21 -1.11
C LEU A 127 -16.14 -7.29 0.36
N ASN A 128 -14.99 -6.68 0.73
CA ASN A 128 -14.34 -6.92 2.01
C ASN A 128 -14.11 -8.43 2.28
N THR A 129 -13.51 -9.09 1.31
CA THR A 129 -13.09 -10.50 1.40
C THR A 129 -11.58 -10.60 1.14
N PRO A 130 -10.92 -11.68 1.57
CA PRO A 130 -9.53 -11.94 1.17
C PRO A 130 -9.40 -11.99 -0.36
N ILE A 131 -8.36 -11.34 -0.87
CA ILE A 131 -8.03 -11.32 -2.31
C ILE A 131 -6.55 -11.60 -2.54
N SER A 132 -6.18 -11.83 -3.79
CA SER A 132 -4.78 -11.90 -4.21
C SER A 132 -4.43 -10.66 -5.04
N VAL A 133 -3.35 -10.00 -4.69
CA VAL A 133 -2.76 -8.93 -5.50
C VAL A 133 -1.38 -9.39 -5.92
N GLY A 134 -1.28 -9.92 -7.13
CA GLY A 134 -0.12 -10.66 -7.55
C GLY A 134 0.12 -11.88 -6.66
N LYS A 135 1.29 -11.95 -6.04
CA LYS A 135 1.67 -13.04 -5.11
C LYS A 135 1.31 -12.75 -3.65
N ALA A 136 0.79 -11.58 -3.35
CA ALA A 136 0.42 -11.20 -1.99
C ALA A 136 -1.05 -11.54 -1.72
N VAL A 137 -1.32 -12.11 -0.54
CA VAL A 137 -2.67 -12.21 0.01
C VAL A 137 -2.96 -10.91 0.76
N VAL A 138 -4.11 -10.32 0.50
CA VAL A 138 -4.55 -9.06 1.13
C VAL A 138 -5.87 -9.30 1.82
N LEU A 139 -5.91 -9.00 3.10
CA LEU A 139 -7.12 -9.04 3.91
C LEU A 139 -7.75 -7.64 4.02
N PRO A 140 -9.08 -7.55 4.17
CA PRO A 140 -9.72 -6.30 4.52
C PRO A 140 -9.11 -5.70 5.79
N GLY A 141 -8.78 -4.41 5.74
CA GLY A 141 -8.18 -3.70 6.87
C GLY A 141 -6.67 -3.80 6.99
N ASP A 142 -5.98 -4.58 6.15
CA ASP A 142 -4.53 -4.54 6.06
C ASP A 142 -4.05 -3.11 5.73
N LEU A 143 -2.94 -2.70 6.31
CA LEU A 143 -2.32 -1.44 5.93
C LEU A 143 -1.67 -1.57 4.55
N VAL A 144 -1.95 -0.61 3.71
CA VAL A 144 -1.38 -0.47 2.37
C VAL A 144 -0.40 0.70 2.38
N ILE A 145 0.84 0.43 1.99
CA ILE A 145 1.84 1.46 1.72
C ILE A 145 2.30 1.25 0.28
N ALA A 146 1.93 2.18 -0.59
CA ALA A 146 2.30 2.14 -1.98
C ALA A 146 3.10 3.40 -2.36
N GLY A 147 4.22 3.22 -3.00
CA GLY A 147 5.13 4.29 -3.37
C GLY A 147 6.11 3.88 -4.46
N ARG A 148 7.15 4.67 -4.63
CA ARG A 148 8.15 4.50 -5.68
C ARG A 148 8.79 3.11 -5.70
N ALA A 149 9.02 2.52 -4.53
CA ALA A 149 9.65 1.21 -4.39
C ALA A 149 8.69 0.03 -4.61
N GLY A 150 7.37 0.27 -4.65
CA GLY A 150 6.35 -0.75 -4.81
C GLY A 150 5.20 -0.63 -3.83
N VAL A 151 4.47 -1.73 -3.66
CA VAL A 151 3.33 -1.84 -2.75
C VAL A 151 3.62 -2.88 -1.69
N VAL A 152 3.37 -2.52 -0.44
CA VAL A 152 3.46 -3.40 0.72
C VAL A 152 2.09 -3.48 1.40
N PHE A 153 1.68 -4.69 1.75
CA PHE A 153 0.50 -4.95 2.58
C PHE A 153 0.98 -5.45 3.94
N ILE A 154 0.54 -4.80 5.01
CA ILE A 154 0.94 -5.12 6.37
C ILE A 154 -0.31 -5.56 7.15
N PRO A 155 -0.34 -6.81 7.66
CA PRO A 155 -1.42 -7.26 8.52
C PRO A 155 -1.66 -6.28 9.68
N ALA A 156 -2.91 -5.92 9.95
CA ALA A 156 -3.23 -4.89 10.93
C ALA A 156 -2.62 -5.16 12.32
N HIS A 157 -2.58 -6.43 12.73
CA HIS A 157 -1.99 -6.83 14.02
C HIS A 157 -0.46 -6.70 14.10
N MET A 158 0.21 -6.55 12.96
CA MET A 158 1.68 -6.36 12.87
C MET A 158 2.07 -4.90 12.66
N ALA A 159 1.11 -4.00 12.48
CA ALA A 159 1.37 -2.63 12.07
C ALA A 159 2.32 -1.89 13.01
N GLU A 160 2.06 -1.94 14.31
CA GLU A 160 2.89 -1.27 15.31
C GLU A 160 4.33 -1.79 15.31
N LEU A 161 4.51 -3.11 15.27
CA LEU A 161 5.82 -3.74 15.24
C LEU A 161 6.60 -3.35 13.98
N VAL A 162 5.94 -3.40 12.81
CA VAL A 162 6.59 -3.08 11.53
C VAL A 162 6.96 -1.60 11.47
N ILE A 163 6.06 -0.71 11.90
CA ILE A 163 6.30 0.74 11.87
C ILE A 163 7.44 1.09 12.84
N SER A 164 7.40 0.61 14.09
CA SER A 164 8.47 0.91 15.07
C SER A 164 9.83 0.38 14.62
N THR A 165 9.85 -0.81 14.01
CA THR A 165 11.10 -1.37 13.43
C THR A 165 11.59 -0.53 12.25
N ALA A 166 10.71 -0.10 11.37
CA ALA A 166 11.07 0.74 10.23
C ALA A 166 11.60 2.12 10.65
N GLU A 167 11.01 2.73 11.69
CA GLU A 167 11.50 3.98 12.29
C GLU A 167 12.92 3.80 12.85
N PHE A 168 13.15 2.71 13.57
CA PHE A 168 14.50 2.39 14.08
C PHE A 168 15.50 2.18 12.95
N ILE A 169 15.15 1.41 11.90
CA ILE A 169 16.02 1.19 10.74
C ILE A 169 16.37 2.52 10.07
N ALA A 170 15.37 3.38 9.86
CA ALA A 170 15.60 4.69 9.26
C ALA A 170 16.51 5.59 10.11
N SER A 171 16.40 5.55 11.44
CA SER A 171 17.29 6.25 12.37
C SER A 171 18.72 5.70 12.31
N ARG A 172 18.84 4.36 12.33
CA ARG A 172 20.11 3.65 12.16
C ARG A 172 20.83 4.04 10.86
N ASP A 173 20.10 4.11 9.76
CA ASP A 173 20.67 4.47 8.46
C ASP A 173 21.16 5.92 8.45
N ARG A 174 20.40 6.86 9.04
CA ARG A 174 20.85 8.27 9.18
C ARG A 174 22.11 8.39 10.02
N PHE A 175 22.17 7.66 11.13
CA PHE A 175 23.39 7.57 11.94
C PHE A 175 24.56 7.03 11.10
N GLY A 176 24.35 5.92 10.40
CA GLY A 176 25.37 5.32 9.55
C GLY A 176 25.91 6.29 8.49
N HIS A 177 25.02 7.00 7.81
CA HIS A 177 25.42 8.01 6.83
C HIS A 177 26.25 9.14 7.46
N ALA A 178 25.86 9.63 8.64
CA ALA A 178 26.61 10.67 9.36
C ALA A 178 28.01 10.17 9.75
N MET A 179 28.10 8.98 10.33
CA MET A 179 29.38 8.41 10.79
C MET A 179 30.34 8.10 9.64
N ILE A 180 29.83 7.68 8.48
CA ILE A 180 30.65 7.48 7.28
C ILE A 180 31.15 8.83 6.76
N ALA A 181 30.28 9.84 6.70
CA ALA A 181 30.65 11.17 6.22
C ALA A 181 31.76 11.82 7.09
N ASP A 182 31.68 11.61 8.41
CA ASP A 182 32.67 12.13 9.38
C ASP A 182 33.93 11.25 9.51
N GLY A 183 33.97 10.09 8.82
CA GLY A 183 35.09 9.15 8.84
C GLY A 183 35.29 8.44 10.18
N GLN A 184 34.25 8.42 11.07
CA GLN A 184 34.35 7.77 12.38
C GLN A 184 34.21 6.26 12.29
N PHE A 185 33.35 5.77 11.40
CA PHE A 185 33.16 4.35 11.14
C PHE A 185 33.16 4.07 9.64
N ASN A 186 33.53 2.86 9.26
CA ASN A 186 33.42 2.38 7.88
C ASN A 186 32.14 1.56 7.67
N ALA A 187 31.78 1.34 6.41
CA ALA A 187 30.56 0.62 6.04
C ALA A 187 30.52 -0.79 6.66
N GLY A 188 31.67 -1.50 6.73
CA GLY A 188 31.71 -2.84 7.30
C GLY A 188 31.36 -2.90 8.79
N GLN A 189 31.76 -1.87 9.57
CA GLN A 189 31.42 -1.76 10.98
C GLN A 189 29.92 -1.48 11.19
N LEU A 190 29.34 -0.65 10.33
CA LEU A 190 27.93 -0.24 10.41
C LEU A 190 26.96 -1.32 9.88
N ASP A 191 27.39 -2.09 8.88
CA ASP A 191 26.58 -3.19 8.34
C ASP A 191 26.73 -4.48 9.15
N ALA A 192 27.77 -4.64 9.92
CA ALA A 192 27.94 -5.77 10.82
C ALA A 192 27.00 -5.70 12.04
N GLN A 193 27.01 -6.74 12.87
CA GLN A 193 26.42 -6.65 14.20
C GLN A 193 27.22 -5.61 15.02
N TRP A 194 26.52 -4.59 15.50
CA TRP A 194 27.17 -3.48 16.21
C TRP A 194 27.87 -3.94 17.50
N ASP A 195 29.15 -3.63 17.59
CA ASP A 195 29.90 -3.75 18.83
C ASP A 195 29.54 -2.62 19.81
N GLU A 196 30.16 -2.61 20.99
CA GLU A 196 29.86 -1.62 22.02
C GLU A 196 30.20 -0.20 21.59
N ASN A 197 31.28 -0.02 20.84
CA ASN A 197 31.69 1.32 20.37
C ASN A 197 30.64 1.95 19.44
N VAL A 198 30.10 1.15 18.49
CA VAL A 198 29.06 1.61 17.57
C VAL A 198 27.77 1.91 18.31
N ARG A 199 27.40 1.08 19.31
CA ARG A 199 26.20 1.29 20.12
C ARG A 199 26.26 2.54 20.97
N GLU A 200 27.39 2.78 21.64
CA GLU A 200 27.61 4.01 22.42
C GLU A 200 27.57 5.25 21.52
N ALA A 201 28.28 5.22 20.40
CA ALA A 201 28.27 6.30 19.43
C ALA A 201 26.85 6.59 18.90
N TYR A 202 26.03 5.57 18.64
CA TYR A 202 24.64 5.76 18.24
C TYR A 202 23.82 6.44 19.34
N MET A 203 23.95 5.99 20.58
CA MET A 203 23.22 6.58 21.72
C MET A 203 23.61 8.04 21.94
N ASP A 204 24.89 8.38 21.77
CA ASP A 204 25.37 9.76 21.89
C ASP A 204 24.92 10.64 20.71
N TRP A 205 24.99 10.12 19.50
CA TRP A 205 24.46 10.79 18.32
C TRP A 205 22.95 11.06 18.48
N LEU A 206 22.19 10.07 18.94
CA LEU A 206 20.73 10.18 19.11
C LEU A 206 20.36 11.33 20.04
N LYS A 207 21.12 11.58 21.13
CA LYS A 207 20.89 12.69 22.05
C LYS A 207 21.03 14.06 21.36
N THR A 208 21.80 14.14 20.29
CA THR A 208 22.00 15.38 19.51
C THR A 208 20.92 15.59 18.44
N GLN A 209 20.02 14.61 18.23
CA GLN A 209 19.01 14.62 17.18
C GLN A 209 17.59 14.84 17.76
N PRO A 210 17.12 16.09 17.90
CA PRO A 210 15.84 16.38 18.55
C PRO A 210 14.62 15.85 17.80
N ASN A 211 14.77 15.61 16.48
CA ASN A 211 13.69 15.10 15.63
C ASN A 211 13.65 13.54 15.55
N GLU A 212 14.65 12.87 16.13
CA GLU A 212 14.68 11.43 16.19
C GLU A 212 13.92 10.92 17.42
N LYS A 213 13.26 9.77 17.24
CA LYS A 213 12.66 9.07 18.38
C LYS A 213 13.76 8.62 19.34
N GLN A 214 13.77 9.18 20.53
CA GLN A 214 14.67 8.76 21.57
C GLN A 214 14.32 7.35 22.07
N ILE A 215 15.30 6.47 22.13
CA ILE A 215 15.16 5.11 22.66
C ILE A 215 16.17 4.88 23.79
N SER A 216 15.82 3.98 24.70
CA SER A 216 16.73 3.52 25.74
C SER A 216 17.75 2.51 25.17
N ARG A 217 18.83 2.29 25.93
CA ARG A 217 19.81 1.25 25.60
C ARG A 217 19.18 -0.14 25.50
N ALA A 218 18.25 -0.46 26.39
CA ALA A 218 17.55 -1.74 26.40
C ALA A 218 16.69 -1.92 25.12
N GLU A 219 16.02 -0.87 24.65
CA GLU A 219 15.28 -0.89 23.38
C GLU A 219 16.21 -1.06 22.19
N LEU A 220 17.37 -0.39 22.17
CA LEU A 220 18.39 -0.58 21.14
C LEU A 220 18.84 -2.04 21.08
N ASP A 221 19.18 -2.64 22.21
CA ASP A 221 19.62 -4.03 22.28
C ASP A 221 18.51 -4.99 21.84
N GLN A 222 17.24 -4.68 22.14
CA GLN A 222 16.09 -5.44 21.69
C GLN A 222 15.94 -5.37 20.15
N PHE A 223 16.08 -4.19 19.53
CA PHE A 223 16.03 -4.07 18.08
C PHE A 223 17.18 -4.83 17.42
N LEU A 224 18.39 -4.67 17.90
CA LEU A 224 19.57 -5.33 17.36
C LEU A 224 19.53 -6.86 17.50
N SER A 225 18.94 -7.39 18.57
CA SER A 225 18.78 -8.84 18.79
C SER A 225 17.80 -9.50 17.83
N LYS A 226 16.84 -8.74 17.30
CA LYS A 226 15.81 -9.19 16.33
C LYS A 226 16.22 -8.93 14.89
N ARG A 227 17.48 -8.61 14.63
CA ARG A 227 17.98 -8.25 13.31
C ARG A 227 17.70 -9.35 12.29
N THR A 228 16.99 -8.98 11.23
CA THR A 228 16.67 -9.84 10.08
C THR A 228 17.11 -9.21 8.74
N TRP A 229 17.87 -8.13 8.77
CA TRP A 229 18.34 -7.35 7.62
C TRP A 229 19.86 -7.30 7.55
#